data_db54d9357b3d51ed9954363603ad9ad9
#
_entry.id   db54d9357b3d51ed9954363603ad9ad9
#
_cell.length_a   1.000
_cell.length_b   1.000
_cell.length_c   1.000
_cell.angle_alpha   90.00
_cell.angle_beta   90.00
_cell.angle_gamma   90.00
#
_symmetry.space_group_name_H-M   'P 1'
#
loop_
_entity.id
_entity.type
_entity.pdbx_description
1 polymer ?
#
loop_
_entity_poly.entity_id
_entity_poly.type
_entity_poly.pdbx_seq_one_letter_code
_entity_poly.pdbx_strand_id
1 'polypeptide(L)'
;VQTGYTYTMNLNTSFSGDDNLYVRLKSGENGSQWAVKETYHIETKDWSDALSVDKMWYTFPVGDNITAFAGARIENYYMYVTPSIYKPGALKSFKLGGNSNFGASTDVGFGFKYETDGGFAVASNIVDKNSDSNGLMGKTSVSKWDTQVAYTTDRWHVSATLSDAQNWTSQSYNATSLGAGMKGSDGDTTGYALRAYWMPEEVGTAVPEISVGYDTKKADTPAANAAKEADSW
;
A
#
# COMPACT_ATOMS: atom_id res chain seq x y z
N VAL A 1 30.26 13.25 -8.83
CA VAL A 1 29.21 13.27 -7.79
C VAL A 1 27.94 13.75 -8.47
N GLN A 2 26.87 12.96 -8.37
CA GLN A 2 25.53 13.35 -8.82
C GLN A 2 24.72 13.74 -7.59
N THR A 3 23.92 14.78 -7.70
CA THR A 3 23.02 15.26 -6.65
C THR A 3 21.63 15.30 -7.20
N GLY A 4 20.67 14.89 -6.40
CA GLY A 4 19.26 15.00 -6.71
C GLY A 4 18.48 15.46 -5.48
N TYR A 5 17.22 15.82 -5.66
CA TYR A 5 16.35 16.22 -4.58
C TYR A 5 14.97 15.58 -4.71
N THR A 6 14.29 15.46 -3.59
CA THR A 6 12.87 15.14 -3.51
C THR A 6 12.21 16.09 -2.53
N TYR A 7 11.17 16.75 -2.99
CA TYR A 7 10.32 17.60 -2.19
C TYR A 7 8.98 16.93 -1.93
N THR A 8 8.53 16.94 -0.69
CA THR A 8 7.23 16.40 -0.30
C THR A 8 6.55 17.36 0.66
N MET A 9 5.33 17.78 0.36
CA MET A 9 4.49 18.61 1.21
C MET A 9 3.19 17.87 1.52
N ASN A 10 2.93 17.67 2.81
CA ASN A 10 1.70 17.07 3.30
C ASN A 10 0.80 18.18 3.86
N LEU A 11 -0.40 18.29 3.33
CA LEU A 11 -1.41 19.24 3.74
C LEU A 11 -2.56 18.47 4.39
N ASN A 12 -3.01 18.95 5.53
CA ASN A 12 -4.16 18.42 6.25
C ASN A 12 -5.10 19.57 6.57
N THR A 13 -6.38 19.40 6.26
CA THR A 13 -7.42 20.38 6.52
C THR A 13 -8.66 19.67 7.07
N SER A 14 -9.18 20.15 8.18
CA SER A 14 -10.45 19.71 8.75
C SER A 14 -11.51 20.78 8.54
N PHE A 15 -12.74 20.35 8.25
CA PHE A 15 -13.90 21.24 8.10
C PHE A 15 -14.84 21.17 9.30
N SER A 16 -14.89 20.03 9.99
CA SER A 16 -15.77 19.79 11.14
C SER A 16 -15.02 19.62 12.45
N GLY A 17 -13.72 19.40 12.41
CA GLY A 17 -12.87 19.08 13.58
C GLY A 17 -12.54 17.58 13.66
N ASP A 18 -13.40 16.71 13.19
CA ASP A 18 -13.27 15.25 13.27
C ASP A 18 -12.96 14.60 11.92
N ASP A 19 -12.90 15.38 10.87
CA ASP A 19 -12.61 14.99 9.50
C ASP A 19 -11.23 15.44 9.05
N ASN A 20 -10.75 14.92 7.94
CA ASN A 20 -9.47 15.33 7.37
C ASN A 20 -9.45 15.23 5.85
N LEU A 21 -9.21 16.33 5.17
CA LEU A 21 -8.78 16.35 3.78
C LEU A 21 -7.25 16.30 3.75
N TYR A 22 -6.72 15.18 3.31
CA TYR A 22 -5.29 15.00 3.10
C TYR A 22 -4.91 15.22 1.65
N VAL A 23 -3.92 16.07 1.41
CA VAL A 23 -3.32 16.29 0.09
C VAL A 23 -1.81 16.20 0.22
N ARG A 24 -1.18 15.40 -0.62
CA ARG A 24 0.28 15.35 -0.74
C ARG A 24 0.73 15.87 -2.10
N LEU A 25 1.58 16.87 -2.06
CA LEU A 25 2.27 17.40 -3.22
C LEU A 25 3.71 16.88 -3.23
N LYS A 26 4.19 16.52 -4.40
CA LYS A 26 5.58 16.09 -4.62
C LYS A 26 6.19 16.77 -5.84
N SER A 27 7.50 16.96 -5.72
CA SER A 27 8.39 17.35 -6.82
C SER A 27 9.75 16.69 -6.60
N GLY A 28 10.55 16.55 -7.62
CA GLY A 28 11.91 16.04 -7.47
C GLY A 28 12.54 15.52 -8.74
N GLU A 29 13.84 15.52 -8.75
CA GLU A 29 14.68 14.99 -9.80
C GLU A 29 15.69 14.01 -9.18
N ASN A 30 15.30 12.77 -8.95
CA ASN A 30 16.11 11.81 -8.23
C ASN A 30 15.98 10.34 -8.72
N GLY A 31 15.05 10.08 -9.63
CA GLY A 31 14.72 8.70 -10.03
C GLY A 31 15.70 8.06 -11.00
N SER A 32 16.35 8.86 -11.83
CA SER A 32 17.22 8.34 -12.91
C SER A 32 18.66 8.08 -12.48
N GLN A 33 19.04 8.50 -11.29
CA GLN A 33 20.44 8.50 -10.84
C GLN A 33 20.90 7.15 -10.26
N TRP A 34 19.97 6.21 -10.05
CA TRP A 34 20.27 4.93 -9.44
C TRP A 34 20.18 3.80 -10.48
N ALA A 35 21.19 2.98 -10.52
CA ALA A 35 21.29 1.89 -11.50
C ALA A 35 20.17 0.83 -11.35
N VAL A 36 19.59 0.71 -10.17
CA VAL A 36 18.50 -0.23 -9.87
C VAL A 36 17.37 0.53 -9.18
N LYS A 37 16.37 0.95 -9.93
CA LYS A 37 15.25 1.78 -9.45
C LYS A 37 14.33 1.08 -8.45
N GLU A 38 14.35 -0.24 -8.37
CA GLU A 38 13.18 -0.96 -7.88
C GLU A 38 13.42 -1.77 -6.61
N THR A 39 14.64 -2.08 -6.23
CA THR A 39 14.89 -3.07 -5.19
C THR A 39 15.56 -2.59 -3.92
N TYR A 40 16.44 -1.61 -3.93
CA TYR A 40 17.28 -1.30 -2.76
C TYR A 40 17.50 0.19 -2.54
N HIS A 41 16.63 1.03 -3.04
CA HIS A 41 16.89 2.45 -2.95
C HIS A 41 16.16 3.11 -1.78
N ILE A 42 16.81 4.08 -1.24
CA ILE A 42 16.21 5.11 -0.42
C ILE A 42 15.04 5.71 -1.19
N GLU A 43 13.97 6.10 -0.51
CA GLU A 43 12.80 6.66 -1.18
C GLU A 43 13.17 7.89 -2.02
N THR A 44 13.25 7.68 -3.32
CA THR A 44 13.53 8.71 -4.30
C THR A 44 12.34 8.86 -5.23
N LYS A 45 12.09 10.07 -5.71
CA LYS A 45 11.04 10.37 -6.67
C LYS A 45 11.63 11.20 -7.81
N ASP A 46 11.28 10.81 -9.01
CA ASP A 46 11.51 11.58 -10.21
C ASP A 46 10.17 12.13 -10.70
N TRP A 47 10.00 13.43 -10.62
CA TRP A 47 8.79 14.16 -10.97
C TRP A 47 9.07 15.27 -11.97
N SER A 48 10.23 15.24 -12.62
CA SER A 48 10.62 16.19 -13.65
C SER A 48 10.51 17.65 -13.22
N ASP A 49 10.88 17.97 -11.99
CA ASP A 49 10.78 19.30 -11.36
C ASP A 49 9.36 19.89 -11.26
N ALA A 50 8.35 19.16 -11.75
CA ALA A 50 6.98 19.60 -11.68
C ALA A 50 6.37 19.31 -10.31
N LEU A 51 5.63 20.28 -9.76
CA LEU A 51 4.83 20.05 -8.57
C LEU A 51 3.54 19.32 -8.95
N SER A 52 3.36 18.13 -8.42
CA SER A 52 2.23 17.25 -8.75
C SER A 52 1.49 16.77 -7.51
N VAL A 53 0.17 16.55 -7.64
CA VAL A 53 -0.64 15.92 -6.62
C VAL A 53 -0.31 14.43 -6.60
N ASP A 54 0.39 14.00 -5.56
CA ASP A 54 0.77 12.60 -5.37
C ASP A 54 -0.36 11.79 -4.71
N LYS A 55 -1.07 12.40 -3.76
CA LYS A 55 -2.19 11.77 -3.04
C LYS A 55 -3.24 12.80 -2.70
N MET A 56 -4.51 12.38 -2.68
CA MET A 56 -5.62 13.22 -2.24
C MET A 56 -6.82 12.36 -1.84
N TRP A 57 -7.23 12.47 -0.59
CA TRP A 57 -8.45 11.84 -0.07
C TRP A 57 -9.04 12.59 1.12
N TYR A 58 -10.31 12.34 1.35
CA TYR A 58 -11.07 12.84 2.48
C TYR A 58 -11.43 11.70 3.41
N THR A 59 -11.22 11.90 4.69
CA THR A 59 -11.51 10.94 5.76
C THR A 59 -12.50 11.56 6.72
N PHE A 60 -13.51 10.81 7.13
CA PHE A 60 -14.55 11.29 8.05
C PHE A 60 -15.08 10.14 8.93
N PRO A 61 -15.49 10.45 10.17
CA PRO A 61 -16.10 9.47 11.08
C PRO A 61 -17.54 9.13 10.65
N VAL A 62 -17.92 7.88 10.87
CA VAL A 62 -19.30 7.38 10.71
C VAL A 62 -19.69 6.65 11.99
N GLY A 63 -20.30 7.35 12.93
CA GLY A 63 -20.48 6.86 14.30
C GLY A 63 -19.17 6.77 15.07
N ASP A 64 -19.12 5.94 16.10
CA ASP A 64 -18.00 5.93 17.06
C ASP A 64 -16.81 5.07 16.62
N ASN A 65 -17.06 4.05 15.82
CA ASN A 65 -16.06 3.02 15.50
C ASN A 65 -15.67 2.93 14.02
N ILE A 66 -16.33 3.69 13.14
CA ILE A 66 -16.05 3.63 11.71
C ILE A 66 -15.41 4.93 11.24
N THR A 67 -14.31 4.79 10.51
CA THR A 67 -13.70 5.86 9.74
C THR A 67 -13.84 5.54 8.26
N ALA A 68 -14.60 6.35 7.53
CA ALA A 68 -14.75 6.24 6.09
C ALA A 68 -13.78 7.18 5.36
N PHE A 69 -13.42 6.82 4.15
CA PHE A 69 -12.57 7.64 3.29
C PHE A 69 -12.93 7.48 1.82
N ALA A 70 -12.73 8.54 1.06
CA ALA A 70 -12.87 8.54 -0.38
C ALA A 70 -11.95 9.60 -0.99
N GLY A 71 -11.47 9.35 -2.21
CA GLY A 71 -10.62 10.33 -2.87
C GLY A 71 -10.24 9.97 -4.29
N ALA A 72 -9.74 10.98 -4.99
CA ALA A 72 -9.28 10.82 -6.36
C ALA A 72 -7.92 10.09 -6.45
N ARG A 73 -7.15 10.08 -5.37
CA ARG A 73 -5.82 9.48 -5.30
C ARG A 73 -5.55 8.91 -3.91
N ILE A 74 -6.32 7.87 -3.52
CA ILE A 74 -6.05 7.16 -2.26
C ILE A 74 -4.83 6.24 -2.46
N GLU A 75 -4.08 6.04 -1.40
CA GLU A 75 -3.04 5.00 -1.37
C GLU A 75 -3.63 3.77 -0.67
N ASN A 76 -3.91 2.69 -1.40
CA ASN A 76 -4.63 1.53 -0.89
C ASN A 76 -4.05 0.98 0.42
N TYR A 77 -2.73 0.83 0.52
CA TYR A 77 -2.10 0.26 1.72
C TYR A 77 -2.03 1.23 2.91
N TYR A 78 -2.29 2.53 2.74
CA TYR A 78 -2.49 3.47 3.86
C TYR A 78 -3.85 3.27 4.53
N MET A 79 -4.76 2.62 3.83
CA MET A 79 -6.13 2.38 4.26
C MET A 79 -6.29 1.08 5.06
N TYR A 80 -5.21 0.37 5.34
CA TYR A 80 -5.20 -0.75 6.27
C TYR A 80 -5.15 -0.27 7.72
N VAL A 81 -5.55 -1.13 8.64
CA VAL A 81 -5.41 -0.89 10.08
C VAL A 81 -3.93 -0.77 10.45
N THR A 82 -3.12 -1.67 9.91
CA THR A 82 -1.67 -1.61 10.06
C THR A 82 -1.02 -1.69 8.69
N PRO A 83 -0.80 -0.55 8.04
CA PRO A 83 -0.30 -0.53 6.66
C PRO A 83 1.18 -0.91 6.56
N SER A 84 1.97 -0.66 7.59
CA SER A 84 3.40 -0.97 7.59
C SER A 84 3.90 -1.25 9.00
N ILE A 85 4.70 -2.29 9.13
CA ILE A 85 5.32 -2.70 10.39
C ILE A 85 6.58 -1.85 10.68
N TYR A 86 7.29 -1.45 9.64
CA TYR A 86 8.53 -0.69 9.75
C TYR A 86 8.32 0.80 9.57
N LYS A 87 8.64 1.57 10.58
CA LYS A 87 8.59 3.04 10.57
C LYS A 87 9.90 3.62 11.13
N PRO A 88 10.50 4.59 10.44
CA PRO A 88 10.35 4.93 9.04
C PRO A 88 10.98 3.86 8.16
N GLY A 89 10.38 3.58 7.03
CA GLY A 89 10.99 2.69 6.04
C GLY A 89 12.20 3.36 5.40
N ALA A 90 13.39 3.04 5.84
CA ALA A 90 14.62 3.49 5.16
C ALA A 90 14.71 2.88 3.76
N LEU A 91 14.23 1.66 3.60
CA LEU A 91 14.14 0.96 2.34
C LEU A 91 12.70 0.94 1.84
N LYS A 92 12.48 1.25 0.59
CA LYS A 92 11.15 1.31 -0.02
C LYS A 92 10.42 -0.03 0.04
N SER A 93 11.13 -1.13 -0.06
CA SER A 93 10.59 -2.49 0.03
C SER A 93 9.88 -2.77 1.36
N PHE A 94 10.25 -2.12 2.44
CA PHE A 94 9.62 -2.29 3.74
C PHE A 94 8.35 -1.43 3.93
N LYS A 95 8.12 -0.45 3.07
CA LYS A 95 6.97 0.47 3.21
C LYS A 95 5.63 -0.14 2.86
N LEU A 96 5.61 -1.16 2.02
CA LEU A 96 4.39 -1.83 1.59
C LEU A 96 3.89 -2.86 2.61
N GLY A 97 4.16 -2.62 3.89
CA GLY A 97 3.84 -3.57 4.94
C GLY A 97 4.71 -4.83 4.88
N GLY A 98 5.90 -4.69 4.30
CA GLY A 98 6.81 -5.81 4.06
C GLY A 98 6.45 -6.64 2.84
N ASN A 99 5.44 -6.24 2.04
CA ASN A 99 4.92 -7.10 0.97
C ASN A 99 4.79 -6.38 -0.36
N SER A 100 5.54 -6.84 -1.32
CA SER A 100 5.47 -6.36 -2.69
C SER A 100 4.35 -7.01 -3.51
N ASN A 101 3.84 -8.17 -3.13
CA ASN A 101 2.78 -8.86 -3.84
C ASN A 101 1.45 -8.10 -3.82
N PHE A 102 1.19 -7.37 -2.75
CA PHE A 102 -0.01 -6.53 -2.67
C PHE A 102 0.09 -5.26 -3.51
N GLY A 103 1.29 -4.77 -3.74
CA GLY A 103 1.53 -3.57 -4.52
C GLY A 103 0.83 -2.32 -3.99
N ALA A 104 1.46 -1.17 -4.18
CA ALA A 104 0.84 0.11 -3.93
C ALA A 104 0.05 0.57 -5.14
N SER A 105 -1.11 1.15 -4.92
CA SER A 105 -1.87 1.87 -5.91
C SER A 105 -2.32 3.20 -5.35
N THR A 106 -2.14 4.26 -6.15
CA THR A 106 -2.57 5.61 -5.80
C THR A 106 -3.56 6.07 -6.88
N ASP A 107 -4.80 5.66 -6.72
CA ASP A 107 -5.85 5.84 -7.73
C ASP A 107 -7.16 6.30 -7.06
N VAL A 108 -8.19 6.56 -7.87
CA VAL A 108 -9.53 6.82 -7.36
C VAL A 108 -9.96 5.66 -6.49
N GLY A 109 -10.53 5.94 -5.33
CA GLY A 109 -11.00 4.89 -4.46
C GLY A 109 -11.74 5.37 -3.22
N PHE A 110 -12.25 4.41 -2.49
CA PHE A 110 -12.96 4.62 -1.23
C PHE A 110 -12.88 3.38 -0.35
N GLY A 111 -13.29 3.52 0.89
CA GLY A 111 -13.35 2.42 1.83
C GLY A 111 -13.64 2.87 3.24
N PHE A 112 -13.39 1.99 4.18
CA PHE A 112 -13.60 2.24 5.60
C PHE A 112 -12.62 1.45 6.47
N LYS A 113 -12.50 1.91 7.72
CA LYS A 113 -11.91 1.18 8.83
C LYS A 113 -12.94 1.10 9.94
N TYR A 114 -13.10 -0.08 10.52
CA TYR A 114 -13.84 -0.31 11.74
C TYR A 114 -12.87 -0.74 12.82
N GLU A 115 -12.85 -0.05 13.93
CA GLU A 115 -11.90 -0.30 15.03
C GLU A 115 -12.67 -0.32 16.35
N THR A 116 -12.37 -1.29 17.21
CA THR A 116 -12.97 -1.41 18.53
C THR A 116 -11.96 -1.10 19.64
N ASP A 117 -12.45 -0.68 20.80
CA ASP A 117 -11.60 -0.46 21.98
C ASP A 117 -10.86 -1.73 22.43
N GLY A 118 -11.40 -2.91 22.11
CA GLY A 118 -10.80 -4.20 22.40
C GLY A 118 -9.68 -4.62 21.46
N GLY A 119 -9.27 -3.77 20.51
CA GLY A 119 -8.17 -4.01 19.58
C GLY A 119 -8.53 -4.82 18.33
N PHE A 120 -9.79 -5.25 18.18
CA PHE A 120 -10.26 -5.85 16.93
C PHE A 120 -10.54 -4.77 15.89
N ALA A 121 -10.14 -5.02 14.66
CA ALA A 121 -10.35 -4.08 13.58
C ALA A 121 -10.54 -4.76 12.21
N VAL A 122 -11.30 -4.08 11.35
CA VAL A 122 -11.48 -4.46 9.94
C VAL A 122 -11.27 -3.22 9.09
N ALA A 123 -10.51 -3.34 8.01
CA ALA A 123 -10.37 -2.31 7.00
C ALA A 123 -10.67 -2.89 5.63
N SER A 124 -11.38 -2.14 4.80
CA SER A 124 -11.63 -2.53 3.41
C SER A 124 -11.57 -1.31 2.51
N ASN A 125 -10.93 -1.47 1.37
CA ASN A 125 -10.85 -0.40 0.37
C ASN A 125 -10.86 -0.95 -1.05
N ILE A 126 -11.30 -0.11 -1.97
CA ILE A 126 -11.22 -0.33 -3.40
C ILE A 126 -10.49 0.82 -4.05
N VAL A 127 -9.65 0.52 -5.04
CA VAL A 127 -9.01 1.48 -5.93
C VAL A 127 -9.23 1.08 -7.38
N ASP A 128 -9.33 2.08 -8.26
CA ASP A 128 -9.59 1.87 -9.69
C ASP A 128 -8.71 2.82 -10.52
N LYS A 129 -7.96 2.25 -11.47
CA LYS A 129 -7.00 3.01 -12.30
C LYS A 129 -7.61 3.70 -13.51
N ASN A 130 -8.74 3.23 -13.98
CA ASN A 130 -9.36 3.69 -15.23
C ASN A 130 -10.84 4.02 -15.06
N SER A 131 -11.21 4.48 -13.87
CA SER A 131 -12.59 4.88 -13.55
C SER A 131 -13.12 6.02 -14.40
N ASP A 132 -12.24 6.84 -14.93
CA ASP A 132 -12.55 7.94 -15.87
C ASP A 132 -13.09 7.44 -17.21
N SER A 133 -12.63 6.27 -17.65
CA SER A 133 -12.99 5.69 -18.96
C SER A 133 -14.02 4.56 -18.85
N ASN A 134 -13.93 3.75 -17.80
CA ASN A 134 -14.69 2.49 -17.69
C ASN A 134 -15.65 2.46 -16.49
N GLY A 135 -15.68 3.53 -15.70
CA GLY A 135 -16.45 3.59 -14.46
C GLY A 135 -15.83 2.77 -13.34
N LEU A 136 -16.30 3.00 -12.12
CA LEU A 136 -15.87 2.24 -10.94
C LEU A 136 -16.50 0.85 -10.95
N MET A 137 -15.69 -0.19 -10.70
CA MET A 137 -16.15 -1.59 -10.56
C MET A 137 -16.89 -2.15 -11.78
N GLY A 138 -16.68 -1.54 -12.95
CA GLY A 138 -17.25 -2.04 -14.20
C GLY A 138 -16.53 -3.31 -14.68
N LYS A 139 -17.13 -4.06 -15.61
CA LYS A 139 -16.55 -5.28 -16.17
C LYS A 139 -15.16 -5.09 -16.80
N THR A 140 -14.88 -3.89 -17.28
CA THR A 140 -13.61 -3.50 -17.92
C THR A 140 -12.76 -2.60 -17.04
N SER A 141 -13.17 -2.35 -15.81
CA SER A 141 -12.36 -1.55 -14.88
C SER A 141 -11.11 -2.30 -14.42
N VAL A 142 -10.06 -1.54 -14.17
CA VAL A 142 -8.80 -2.04 -13.61
C VAL A 142 -8.84 -1.73 -12.13
N SER A 143 -9.52 -2.57 -11.37
CA SER A 143 -9.82 -2.33 -9.97
C SER A 143 -9.11 -3.34 -9.06
N LYS A 144 -8.91 -2.93 -7.83
CA LYS A 144 -8.33 -3.75 -6.78
C LYS A 144 -9.08 -3.53 -5.48
N TRP A 145 -9.52 -4.61 -4.88
CA TRP A 145 -10.19 -4.63 -3.59
C TRP A 145 -9.31 -5.31 -2.54
N ASP A 146 -9.01 -4.60 -1.48
CA ASP A 146 -8.25 -5.12 -0.36
C ASP A 146 -9.12 -5.11 0.91
N THR A 147 -9.08 -6.20 1.67
CA THR A 147 -9.75 -6.31 2.96
C THR A 147 -8.81 -6.89 4.00
N GLN A 148 -8.65 -6.20 5.11
CA GLN A 148 -7.81 -6.63 6.23
C GLN A 148 -8.64 -6.83 7.48
N VAL A 149 -8.38 -7.91 8.20
CA VAL A 149 -8.83 -8.15 9.58
C VAL A 149 -7.61 -8.13 10.47
N ALA A 150 -7.70 -7.45 11.60
CA ALA A 150 -6.57 -7.27 12.51
C ALA A 150 -7.01 -7.37 13.98
N TYR A 151 -6.06 -7.78 14.82
CA TYR A 151 -6.16 -7.67 16.26
C TYR A 151 -4.87 -7.08 16.81
N THR A 152 -4.99 -6.01 17.57
CA THR A 152 -3.85 -5.25 18.10
C THR A 152 -4.01 -5.07 19.59
N THR A 153 -2.94 -5.31 20.32
CA THR A 153 -2.78 -4.98 21.74
C THR A 153 -1.58 -4.06 21.92
N ASP A 154 -1.29 -3.65 23.13
CA ASP A 154 -0.12 -2.80 23.42
C ASP A 154 1.19 -3.40 22.91
N ARG A 155 1.30 -4.71 22.86
CA ARG A 155 2.54 -5.41 22.51
C ARG A 155 2.46 -6.35 21.32
N TRP A 156 1.28 -6.70 20.87
CA TRP A 156 1.08 -7.68 19.81
C TRP A 156 0.15 -7.14 18.73
N HIS A 157 0.46 -7.50 17.53
CA HIS A 157 -0.42 -7.33 16.39
C HIS A 157 -0.42 -8.58 15.54
N VAL A 158 -1.58 -8.97 15.09
CA VAL A 158 -1.76 -9.98 14.05
C VAL A 158 -2.77 -9.47 13.03
N SER A 159 -2.52 -9.70 11.76
CA SER A 159 -3.47 -9.34 10.71
C SER A 159 -3.43 -10.31 9.54
N ALA A 160 -4.59 -10.43 8.89
CA ALA A 160 -4.76 -11.13 7.63
C ALA A 160 -5.38 -10.17 6.61
N THR A 161 -4.80 -10.09 5.42
CA THR A 161 -5.29 -9.23 4.35
C THR A 161 -5.57 -10.08 3.11
N LEU A 162 -6.75 -9.91 2.53
CA LEU A 162 -7.15 -10.45 1.23
C LEU A 162 -7.09 -9.34 0.19
N SER A 163 -6.63 -9.68 -1.00
CA SER A 163 -6.59 -8.79 -2.15
C SER A 163 -7.18 -9.50 -3.36
N ASP A 164 -8.12 -8.84 -4.00
CA ASP A 164 -8.73 -9.29 -5.25
C ASP A 164 -8.60 -8.16 -6.28
N ALA A 165 -7.99 -8.46 -7.42
CA ALA A 165 -7.72 -7.46 -8.44
C ALA A 165 -8.22 -7.95 -9.79
N GLN A 166 -9.03 -7.11 -10.44
CA GLN A 166 -9.67 -7.35 -11.73
C GLN A 166 -8.92 -6.59 -12.82
N ASN A 167 -8.63 -7.27 -13.94
CA ASN A 167 -7.92 -6.70 -15.09
C ASN A 167 -6.60 -5.98 -14.70
N TRP A 168 -6.05 -6.30 -13.55
CA TRP A 168 -4.86 -5.64 -13.03
C TRP A 168 -3.62 -6.14 -13.75
N THR A 169 -3.12 -5.36 -14.69
CA THR A 169 -1.83 -5.68 -15.32
C THR A 169 -0.77 -5.82 -14.25
N SER A 170 -0.05 -6.90 -14.29
CA SER A 170 0.89 -7.28 -13.26
C SER A 170 1.80 -6.13 -12.88
N GLN A 171 1.83 -5.89 -11.64
CA GLN A 171 2.98 -5.19 -11.10
C GLN A 171 4.16 -6.16 -11.15
N SER A 172 5.24 -5.72 -11.79
CA SER A 172 6.48 -6.43 -11.68
C SER A 172 6.81 -6.61 -10.21
N TYR A 173 6.95 -7.83 -9.80
CA TYR A 173 7.41 -8.17 -8.47
C TYR A 173 8.81 -7.60 -8.29
N ASN A 174 8.98 -6.68 -7.38
CA ASN A 174 10.28 -6.08 -7.08
C ASN A 174 11.14 -6.99 -6.21
N ALA A 175 11.01 -8.26 -6.36
CA ALA A 175 11.85 -9.20 -5.67
C ALA A 175 13.19 -9.25 -6.35
N THR A 176 14.19 -9.20 -5.55
CA THR A 176 15.57 -9.57 -5.76
C THR A 176 15.97 -10.00 -7.18
N SER A 177 17.17 -9.75 -7.59
CA SER A 177 17.79 -10.15 -8.87
C SER A 177 17.57 -11.62 -9.33
N LEU A 178 16.87 -12.43 -8.56
CA LEU A 178 16.56 -13.84 -8.81
C LEU A 178 15.11 -14.10 -9.19
N GLY A 179 14.20 -13.10 -9.05
CA GLY A 179 12.80 -13.28 -9.34
C GLY A 179 12.45 -12.91 -10.78
N ALA A 180 12.12 -13.90 -11.61
CA ALA A 180 11.26 -13.65 -12.74
C ALA A 180 9.91 -13.16 -12.16
N GLY A 181 9.70 -11.84 -12.16
CA GLY A 181 8.47 -11.29 -11.65
C GLY A 181 7.26 -11.89 -12.36
N MET A 182 6.13 -11.92 -11.66
CA MET A 182 4.86 -12.15 -12.33
C MET A 182 4.69 -11.01 -13.34
N LYS A 183 5.00 -11.27 -14.60
CA LYS A 183 4.61 -10.36 -15.67
C LYS A 183 3.23 -10.82 -16.13
N GLY A 184 2.23 -10.04 -15.77
CA GLY A 184 0.87 -10.40 -16.06
C GLY A 184 0.56 -10.29 -17.52
N SER A 185 -0.32 -11.12 -17.92
CA SER A 185 -1.35 -10.81 -18.88
C SER A 185 -2.43 -9.98 -18.18
N ASP A 186 -3.24 -9.30 -18.93
CA ASP A 186 -4.49 -8.70 -18.47
C ASP A 186 -5.34 -9.80 -17.82
N GLY A 187 -5.37 -9.85 -16.49
CA GLY A 187 -6.07 -10.92 -15.80
C GLY A 187 -6.35 -10.57 -14.35
N ASP A 188 -7.22 -11.36 -13.80
CA ASP A 188 -7.59 -11.26 -12.42
C ASP A 188 -6.48 -11.88 -11.54
N THR A 189 -6.26 -11.30 -10.37
CA THR A 189 -5.30 -11.83 -9.42
C THR A 189 -5.89 -11.82 -8.02
N THR A 190 -5.67 -12.91 -7.28
CA THR A 190 -6.04 -13.03 -5.88
C THR A 190 -4.79 -13.21 -5.03
N GLY A 191 -4.78 -12.61 -3.87
CA GLY A 191 -3.66 -12.72 -2.93
C GLY A 191 -4.10 -12.62 -1.48
N TYR A 192 -3.25 -13.07 -0.59
CA TYR A 192 -3.42 -12.88 0.84
C TYR A 192 -2.09 -12.63 1.53
N ALA A 193 -2.14 -11.93 2.66
CA ALA A 193 -1.00 -11.66 3.50
C ALA A 193 -1.33 -11.92 4.96
N LEU A 194 -0.36 -12.47 5.69
CA LEU A 194 -0.38 -12.61 7.12
C LEU A 194 0.75 -11.79 7.71
N ARG A 195 0.47 -11.09 8.81
CA ARG A 195 1.46 -10.29 9.51
C ARG A 195 1.32 -10.41 11.00
N ALA A 196 2.45 -10.37 11.68
CA ALA A 196 2.49 -10.26 13.13
C ALA A 196 3.67 -9.39 13.55
N TYR A 197 3.49 -8.64 14.63
CA TYR A 197 4.62 -8.04 15.33
C TYR A 197 4.50 -8.22 16.84
N TRP A 198 5.65 -8.15 17.47
CA TRP A 198 5.79 -8.09 18.91
C TRP A 198 6.69 -6.92 19.28
N MET A 199 6.22 -6.09 20.22
CA MET A 199 6.97 -4.98 20.79
C MET A 199 7.20 -5.25 22.28
N PRO A 200 8.46 -5.24 22.76
CA PRO A 200 8.73 -5.32 24.19
C PRO A 200 8.27 -4.05 24.91
N GLU A 201 8.14 -4.12 26.23
CA GLU A 201 7.75 -2.96 27.05
C GLU A 201 8.77 -1.83 26.95
N GLU A 202 10.04 -2.21 26.91
CA GLU A 202 11.14 -1.29 26.67
C GLU A 202 11.88 -1.72 25.41
N VAL A 203 11.78 -0.94 24.35
CA VAL A 203 12.53 -1.15 23.12
C VAL A 203 13.95 -0.61 23.31
N GLY A 204 14.94 -1.46 23.08
CA GLY A 204 16.34 -1.09 23.20
C GLY A 204 17.27 -1.96 22.39
N THR A 205 18.55 -1.66 22.41
CA THR A 205 19.56 -2.40 21.63
C THR A 205 19.65 -3.90 21.98
N ALA A 206 19.25 -4.28 23.20
CA ALA A 206 19.29 -5.66 23.67
C ALA A 206 17.95 -6.41 23.50
N VAL A 207 16.84 -5.67 23.33
CA VAL A 207 15.50 -6.24 23.17
C VAL A 207 14.84 -5.59 21.96
N PRO A 208 14.95 -6.21 20.77
CA PRO A 208 14.43 -5.65 19.53
C PRO A 208 12.91 -5.81 19.42
N GLU A 209 12.27 -4.92 18.71
CA GLU A 209 10.96 -5.15 18.12
C GLU A 209 11.09 -6.21 17.01
N ILE A 210 10.16 -7.15 16.97
CA ILE A 210 10.19 -8.25 16.00
C ILE A 210 8.92 -8.19 15.15
N SER A 211 9.10 -8.21 13.84
CA SER A 211 8.02 -8.27 12.87
C SER A 211 8.24 -9.39 11.88
N VAL A 212 7.17 -10.09 11.54
CA VAL A 212 7.17 -11.15 10.53
C VAL A 212 5.98 -10.97 9.60
N GLY A 213 6.15 -11.34 8.34
CA GLY A 213 5.09 -11.30 7.36
C GLY A 213 5.26 -12.40 6.32
N TYR A 214 4.15 -12.84 5.77
CA TYR A 214 4.08 -13.72 4.62
C TYR A 214 2.98 -13.22 3.70
N ASP A 215 3.23 -13.18 2.40
CA ASP A 215 2.19 -12.95 1.43
C ASP A 215 2.36 -13.81 0.18
N THR A 216 1.24 -14.06 -0.45
CA THR A 216 1.18 -14.76 -1.73
C THR A 216 0.23 -14.04 -2.68
N LYS A 217 0.50 -14.16 -3.97
CA LYS A 217 -0.34 -13.65 -5.03
C LYS A 217 -0.39 -14.65 -6.18
N LYS A 218 -1.59 -14.91 -6.67
CA LYS A 218 -1.87 -15.84 -7.77
C LYS A 218 -2.57 -15.11 -8.91
N ALA A 219 -2.12 -15.36 -10.14
CA ALA A 219 -2.77 -14.87 -11.35
C ALA A 219 -3.66 -15.96 -11.97
N ASP A 220 -4.88 -15.62 -12.35
CA ASP A 220 -5.82 -16.56 -12.96
C ASP A 220 -5.40 -16.90 -14.38
N THR A 221 -4.92 -15.94 -15.13
CA THR A 221 -4.42 -16.13 -16.50
C THR A 221 -3.01 -15.58 -16.64
N PRO A 222 -1.99 -16.35 -16.26
CA PRO A 222 -0.61 -15.89 -16.40
C PRO A 222 -0.22 -15.81 -17.89
N ALA A 223 0.59 -14.82 -18.24
CA ALA A 223 1.21 -14.76 -19.54
C ALA A 223 2.07 -16.03 -19.79
N ALA A 224 2.20 -16.42 -21.04
CA ALA A 224 3.07 -17.54 -21.40
C ALA A 224 4.48 -17.31 -20.83
N ASN A 225 4.99 -18.30 -20.11
CA ASN A 225 6.29 -18.25 -19.40
C ASN A 225 6.37 -17.31 -18.17
N ALA A 226 5.25 -16.81 -17.67
CA ALA A 226 5.23 -16.08 -16.39
C ALA A 226 4.96 -17.02 -15.21
N ALA A 227 5.44 -16.64 -14.03
CA ALA A 227 5.08 -17.33 -12.80
C ALA A 227 3.57 -17.17 -12.54
N LYS A 228 2.91 -18.26 -12.15
CA LYS A 228 1.47 -18.25 -11.80
C LYS A 228 1.25 -17.74 -10.38
N GLU A 229 2.21 -17.87 -9.53
CA GLU A 229 2.16 -17.59 -8.12
C GLU A 229 3.49 -16.98 -7.65
N ALA A 230 3.43 -16.07 -6.72
CA ALA A 230 4.58 -15.44 -6.09
C ALA A 230 4.36 -15.34 -4.59
N ASP A 231 5.37 -15.74 -3.84
CA ASP A 231 5.39 -15.69 -2.39
C ASP A 231 6.48 -14.74 -1.89
N SER A 232 6.26 -14.14 -0.72
CA SER A 232 7.29 -13.40 0.01
C SER A 232 7.17 -13.57 1.52
N TRP A 233 8.29 -13.47 2.23
CA TRP A 233 8.38 -13.52 3.68
C TRP A 233 9.49 -12.61 4.20
#